data_8ffa4eb307638943f1263cea54541f81
#
_entry.id   8ffa4eb307638943f1263cea54541f81
#
_cell.length_a   1.000
_cell.length_b   1.000
_cell.length_c   1.000
_cell.angle_alpha   90.00
_cell.angle_beta   90.00
_cell.angle_gamma   90.00
#
_symmetry.space_group_name_H-M   'P 1'
#
loop_
_entity.id
_entity.type
_entity.pdbx_description
1 polymer ?
#
loop_
_entity_poly.entity_id
_entity_poly.type
_entity_poly.pdbx_seq_one_letter_code
_entity_poly.pdbx_strand_id
1 'polypeptide(L)'
;MCLDDNHLRLEQAISTEWLNLNEAAGPVLLLKGLAPCFASGANGSILLYGQFYDGWRKILDGTGHQVLPLRSKTKGWGDLEFWQQQSASESIRRLYRFDGYEYLAAGCEMVQLADRATGKPLPKPISSRCPK
;
A
#
# COMPACT_ATOMS: atom_id res chain seq x y z
N MET A 1 24.83 2.21 -9.08
CA MET A 1 23.39 1.94 -8.90
C MET A 1 23.20 1.06 -7.67
N CYS A 2 22.12 1.27 -6.93
CA CYS A 2 21.88 0.53 -5.67
C CYS A 2 21.90 -1.00 -5.85
N LEU A 3 21.32 -1.51 -6.91
CA LEU A 3 21.28 -2.95 -7.16
C LEU A 3 22.70 -3.54 -7.32
N ASP A 4 23.55 -2.86 -8.04
CA ASP A 4 24.93 -3.29 -8.24
C ASP A 4 25.75 -3.18 -6.96
N ASP A 5 25.55 -2.10 -6.21
CA ASP A 5 26.29 -1.84 -4.96
C ASP A 5 25.97 -2.88 -3.89
N ASN A 6 24.79 -3.49 -3.93
CA ASN A 6 24.35 -4.50 -2.98
C ASN A 6 24.33 -5.91 -3.58
N HIS A 7 24.87 -6.11 -4.79
CA HIS A 7 24.90 -7.39 -5.48
C HIS A 7 23.51 -8.03 -5.63
N LEU A 8 22.48 -7.20 -5.88
CA LEU A 8 21.09 -7.63 -6.01
C LEU A 8 20.65 -7.64 -7.47
N ARG A 9 19.79 -8.61 -7.79
CA ARG A 9 19.03 -8.59 -9.02
C ARG A 9 17.69 -7.90 -8.80
N LEU A 10 17.07 -7.40 -9.88
CA LEU A 10 15.80 -6.69 -9.77
C LEU A 10 14.72 -7.52 -9.07
N GLU A 11 14.64 -8.82 -9.35
CA GLU A 11 13.66 -9.70 -8.73
C GLU A 11 13.87 -9.89 -7.22
N GLN A 12 15.04 -9.54 -6.70
CA GLN A 12 15.35 -9.57 -5.28
C GLN A 12 14.99 -8.24 -4.58
N ALA A 13 14.79 -7.18 -5.37
CA ALA A 13 14.52 -5.84 -4.86
C ALA A 13 13.04 -5.45 -4.97
N ILE A 14 12.23 -6.25 -5.65
CA ILE A 14 10.81 -5.99 -5.89
C ILE A 14 10.03 -7.28 -5.67
N SER A 15 8.92 -7.19 -4.91
CA SER A 15 7.95 -8.28 -4.86
C SER A 15 6.76 -7.95 -5.75
N THR A 16 6.14 -8.97 -6.31
CA THR A 16 4.99 -8.82 -7.18
C THR A 16 3.83 -9.69 -6.69
N GLU A 17 2.62 -9.19 -6.85
CA GLU A 17 1.40 -9.90 -6.48
C GLU A 17 0.28 -9.51 -7.43
N TRP A 18 -0.60 -10.45 -7.75
CA TRP A 18 -1.80 -10.18 -8.54
C TRP A 18 -2.99 -10.00 -7.63
N LEU A 19 -3.74 -8.91 -7.81
CA LEU A 19 -4.94 -8.62 -7.06
C LEU A 19 -6.16 -8.68 -7.98
N ASN A 20 -7.28 -9.14 -7.43
CA ASN A 20 -8.56 -9.14 -8.15
C ASN A 20 -9.44 -8.01 -7.57
N LEU A 21 -9.39 -6.85 -8.21
CA LEU A 21 -10.12 -5.66 -7.78
C LEU A 21 -11.37 -5.40 -8.63
N ASN A 22 -11.38 -5.89 -9.85
CA ASN A 22 -12.52 -5.80 -10.78
C ASN A 22 -12.46 -6.99 -11.72
N GLU A 23 -13.40 -7.93 -11.58
CA GLU A 23 -13.38 -9.16 -12.37
C GLU A 23 -13.45 -8.91 -13.87
N ALA A 24 -14.24 -7.91 -14.29
CA ALA A 24 -14.41 -7.58 -15.70
C ALA A 24 -13.14 -6.99 -16.32
N ALA A 25 -12.35 -6.25 -15.52
CA ALA A 25 -11.11 -5.63 -15.99
C ALA A 25 -9.92 -6.58 -15.95
N GLY A 26 -10.01 -7.68 -15.20
CA GLY A 26 -8.93 -8.64 -15.04
C GLY A 26 -7.99 -8.30 -13.88
N PRO A 27 -6.92 -9.08 -13.71
CA PRO A 27 -6.02 -8.93 -12.57
C PRO A 27 -5.22 -7.63 -12.62
N VAL A 28 -4.93 -7.10 -11.42
CA VAL A 28 -4.12 -5.89 -11.21
C VAL A 28 -2.77 -6.32 -10.65
N LEU A 29 -1.70 -5.75 -11.17
CA LEU A 29 -0.34 -6.05 -10.72
C LEU A 29 0.06 -5.12 -9.60
N LEU A 30 0.39 -5.69 -8.44
CA LEU A 30 0.97 -4.97 -7.30
C LEU A 30 2.48 -5.15 -7.33
N LEU A 31 3.21 -4.04 -7.35
CA LEU A 31 4.66 -4.03 -7.21
C LEU A 31 5.02 -3.40 -5.88
N LYS A 32 5.84 -4.10 -5.10
CA LYS A 32 6.30 -3.60 -3.81
C LYS A 32 7.82 -3.59 -3.78
N GLY A 33 8.41 -2.41 -3.53
CA GLY A 33 9.84 -2.27 -3.38
C GLY A 33 10.32 -2.84 -2.06
N LEU A 34 11.47 -3.48 -2.08
CA LEU A 34 12.10 -4.11 -0.92
C LEU A 34 13.39 -3.40 -0.55
N ALA A 35 13.78 -3.50 0.71
CA ALA A 35 15.06 -2.98 1.18
C ALA A 35 16.22 -3.77 0.52
N PRO A 36 17.39 -3.16 0.29
CA PRO A 36 17.73 -1.78 0.65
C PRO A 36 17.42 -0.73 -0.42
N CYS A 37 17.09 -1.13 -1.64
CA CYS A 37 17.05 -0.18 -2.78
C CYS A 37 15.72 0.56 -2.92
N PHE A 38 14.59 -0.12 -2.66
CA PHE A 38 13.25 0.44 -2.89
C PHE A 38 12.40 0.52 -1.63
N ALA A 39 13.01 0.36 -0.48
CA ALA A 39 12.35 0.52 0.80
C ALA A 39 13.32 1.08 1.82
N SER A 40 12.78 1.81 2.81
CA SER A 40 13.52 2.33 3.95
C SER A 40 12.74 1.96 5.21
N GLY A 41 13.36 1.19 6.11
CA GLY A 41 12.65 0.63 7.26
C GLY A 41 11.55 -0.32 6.81
N ALA A 42 10.34 -0.17 7.36
CA ALA A 42 9.18 -1.00 7.04
C ALA A 42 8.44 -0.54 5.79
N ASN A 43 8.69 0.69 5.32
CA ASN A 43 7.96 1.27 4.19
C ASN A 43 8.78 1.20 2.92
N GLY A 44 8.13 0.90 1.81
CA GLY A 44 8.73 0.90 0.50
C GLY A 44 7.77 1.46 -0.54
N SER A 45 8.25 1.62 -1.76
CA SER A 45 7.41 2.03 -2.87
C SER A 45 6.36 0.95 -3.16
N ILE A 46 5.12 1.36 -3.32
CA ILE A 46 4.01 0.47 -3.70
C ILE A 46 3.34 1.07 -4.92
N LEU A 47 3.26 0.26 -5.97
CA LEU A 47 2.67 0.66 -7.24
C LEU A 47 1.61 -0.36 -7.64
N LEU A 48 0.47 0.12 -8.14
CA LEU A 48 -0.54 -0.74 -8.76
C LEU A 48 -0.67 -0.40 -10.23
N TYR A 49 -0.67 -1.43 -11.07
CA TYR A 49 -0.88 -1.31 -12.51
C TYR A 49 -2.09 -2.12 -12.91
N GLY A 50 -3.05 -1.46 -13.57
CA GLY A 50 -4.20 -2.10 -14.16
C GLY A 50 -4.08 -2.17 -15.66
N GLN A 51 -4.72 -3.17 -16.26
CA GLN A 51 -4.79 -3.30 -17.72
C GLN A 51 -6.10 -2.71 -18.21
N PHE A 52 -5.98 -1.78 -19.14
CA PHE A 52 -7.11 -1.07 -19.71
C PHE A 52 -7.10 -1.25 -21.24
N TYR A 53 -8.12 -0.72 -21.87
CA TYR A 53 -8.27 -0.78 -23.32
C TYR A 53 -7.03 -0.26 -24.07
N ASP A 54 -6.36 0.77 -23.54
CA ASP A 54 -5.17 1.39 -24.15
C ASP A 54 -3.83 0.83 -23.59
N GLY A 55 -3.88 -0.23 -22.79
CA GLY A 55 -2.69 -0.87 -22.22
C GLY A 55 -2.61 -0.81 -20.71
N TRP A 56 -1.43 -1.05 -20.18
CA TRP A 56 -1.18 -0.99 -18.75
C TRP A 56 -1.06 0.45 -18.28
N ARG A 57 -1.67 0.75 -17.13
CA ARG A 57 -1.64 2.08 -16.54
C ARG A 57 -1.41 1.99 -15.05
N LYS A 58 -0.56 2.88 -14.52
CA LYS A 58 -0.35 3.00 -13.09
C LYS A 58 -1.61 3.65 -12.47
N ILE A 59 -2.24 2.96 -11.53
CA ILE A 59 -3.48 3.41 -10.89
C ILE A 59 -3.32 3.73 -9.42
N LEU A 60 -2.17 3.42 -8.82
CA LEU A 60 -1.84 3.81 -7.46
C LEU A 60 -0.32 3.91 -7.32
N ASP A 61 0.13 4.94 -6.62
CA ASP A 61 1.54 5.18 -6.32
C ASP A 61 1.64 5.72 -4.90
N GLY A 62 2.41 5.08 -4.06
CA GLY A 62 2.58 5.51 -2.69
C GLY A 62 3.75 4.83 -2.00
N THR A 63 3.98 5.23 -0.76
CA THR A 63 5.00 4.64 0.10
C THR A 63 4.33 4.05 1.34
N GLY A 64 4.54 2.78 1.58
CA GLY A 64 3.95 2.08 2.71
C GLY A 64 4.45 0.66 2.83
N HIS A 65 3.77 -0.15 3.62
CA HIS A 65 4.18 -1.53 3.81
C HIS A 65 3.13 -2.55 3.40
N GLN A 66 1.88 -2.15 3.24
CA GLN A 66 0.82 -3.11 2.93
C GLN A 66 -0.36 -2.44 2.24
N VAL A 67 -0.96 -3.16 1.29
CA VAL A 67 -2.22 -2.79 0.65
C VAL A 67 -3.17 -3.96 0.80
N LEU A 68 -4.37 -3.69 1.32
CA LEU A 68 -5.40 -4.72 1.54
C LEU A 68 -6.66 -4.36 0.75
N PRO A 69 -7.13 -5.25 -0.13
CA PRO A 69 -8.43 -5.07 -0.77
C PRO A 69 -9.55 -5.18 0.26
N LEU A 70 -10.53 -4.29 0.18
CA LEU A 70 -11.73 -4.32 1.00
C LEU A 70 -12.88 -4.96 0.24
N ARG A 71 -13.94 -5.33 0.95
CA ARG A 71 -15.15 -5.88 0.33
C ARG A 71 -15.97 -4.80 -0.38
N SER A 72 -15.90 -3.55 0.11
CA SER A 72 -16.60 -2.44 -0.53
C SER A 72 -16.00 -2.12 -1.89
N LYS A 73 -16.80 -1.57 -2.76
CA LYS A 73 -16.39 -1.23 -4.13
C LYS A 73 -16.86 0.16 -4.50
N THR A 74 -16.10 0.81 -5.35
CA THR A 74 -16.44 2.10 -5.94
C THR A 74 -16.24 1.97 -7.44
N LYS A 75 -17.28 2.29 -8.22
CA LYS A 75 -17.28 2.15 -9.68
C LYS A 75 -16.87 0.76 -10.16
N GLY A 76 -17.26 -0.28 -9.40
CA GLY A 76 -16.96 -1.67 -9.71
C GLY A 76 -15.58 -2.14 -9.30
N TRP A 77 -14.74 -1.27 -8.75
CA TRP A 77 -13.39 -1.59 -8.30
C TRP A 77 -13.34 -1.69 -6.77
N GLY A 78 -12.68 -2.71 -6.26
CA GLY A 78 -12.51 -2.90 -4.82
C GLY A 78 -11.80 -1.71 -4.19
N ASP A 79 -12.36 -1.21 -3.08
CA ASP A 79 -11.69 -0.18 -2.30
C ASP A 79 -10.45 -0.78 -1.65
N LEU A 80 -9.47 0.05 -1.36
CA LEU A 80 -8.19 -0.38 -0.81
C LEU A 80 -7.89 0.29 0.51
N GLU A 81 -7.30 -0.48 1.39
CA GLU A 81 -6.71 0.00 2.63
C GLU A 81 -5.20 -0.01 2.47
N PHE A 82 -4.56 1.14 2.64
CA PHE A 82 -3.13 1.34 2.43
C PHE A 82 -2.48 1.68 3.76
N TRP A 83 -1.56 0.85 4.20
CA TRP A 83 -0.89 0.98 5.49
C TRP A 83 0.53 1.49 5.34
N GLN A 84 0.88 2.48 6.14
CA GLN A 84 2.22 3.03 6.24
C GLN A 84 2.63 3.07 7.70
N GLN A 85 3.79 2.51 8.03
CA GLN A 85 4.30 2.55 9.39
C GLN A 85 4.84 3.95 9.69
N GLN A 86 4.33 4.57 10.76
CA GLN A 86 4.76 5.90 11.19
C GLN A 86 5.82 5.82 12.26
N SER A 87 5.68 4.88 13.21
CA SER A 87 6.61 4.61 14.29
C SER A 87 6.47 3.16 14.73
N ALA A 88 7.22 2.75 15.74
CA ALA A 88 7.11 1.40 16.29
C ALA A 88 5.71 1.08 16.83
N SER A 89 4.97 2.11 17.27
CA SER A 89 3.67 1.94 17.90
C SER A 89 2.49 2.43 17.06
N GLU A 90 2.75 3.16 15.98
CA GLU A 90 1.69 3.81 15.19
C GLU A 90 1.84 3.57 13.70
N SER A 91 0.69 3.42 13.04
CA SER A 91 0.61 3.32 11.58
C SER A 91 -0.43 4.30 11.06
N ILE A 92 -0.28 4.69 9.81
CA ILE A 92 -1.28 5.47 9.09
C ILE A 92 -2.02 4.49 8.19
N ARG A 93 -3.35 4.54 8.25
CA ARG A 93 -4.23 3.78 7.39
C ARG A 93 -4.96 4.74 6.47
N ARG A 94 -4.77 4.60 5.15
CA ARG A 94 -5.49 5.40 4.17
C ARG A 94 -6.48 4.54 3.42
N LEU A 95 -7.67 5.10 3.22
CA LEU A 95 -8.68 4.49 2.37
C LEU A 95 -8.51 5.05 0.96
N TYR A 96 -8.45 4.19 -0.04
CA TYR A 96 -8.40 4.58 -1.45
C TYR A 96 -9.61 4.05 -2.19
N ARG A 97 -10.18 4.89 -3.03
CA ARG A 97 -11.32 4.55 -3.89
C ARG A 97 -11.00 4.85 -5.34
N PHE A 98 -11.47 3.99 -6.23
CA PHE A 98 -11.27 4.18 -7.67
C PHE A 98 -12.21 5.26 -8.19
N ASP A 99 -11.66 6.25 -8.92
CA ASP A 99 -12.45 7.37 -9.43
C ASP A 99 -12.95 7.16 -10.87
N GLY A 100 -12.65 6.00 -11.46
CA GLY A 100 -12.89 5.68 -12.86
C GLY A 100 -11.63 5.70 -13.71
N TYR A 101 -10.54 6.27 -13.18
CA TYR A 101 -9.26 6.35 -13.86
C TYR A 101 -8.11 5.83 -12.99
N GLU A 102 -8.09 6.18 -11.71
CA GLU A 102 -7.05 5.79 -10.76
C GLU A 102 -7.61 5.76 -9.34
N TYR A 103 -6.82 5.25 -8.40
CA TYR A 103 -7.18 5.27 -6.99
C TYR A 103 -6.79 6.60 -6.36
N LEU A 104 -7.75 7.20 -5.64
CA LEU A 104 -7.54 8.44 -4.90
C LEU A 104 -7.82 8.23 -3.43
N ALA A 105 -7.07 8.95 -2.59
CA ALA A 105 -7.26 8.92 -1.15
C ALA A 105 -8.64 9.47 -0.78
N ALA A 106 -9.41 8.69 0.01
CA ALA A 106 -10.76 9.03 0.45
C ALA A 106 -10.87 9.13 1.96
N GLY A 107 -9.85 8.73 2.70
CA GLY A 107 -9.83 8.82 4.15
C GLY A 107 -8.46 8.51 4.71
N CYS A 108 -8.20 8.97 5.94
CA CYS A 108 -6.93 8.75 6.62
C CYS A 108 -7.15 8.64 8.12
N GLU A 109 -6.56 7.62 8.73
CA GLU A 109 -6.59 7.42 10.18
C GLU A 109 -5.19 7.12 10.70
N MET A 110 -4.87 7.67 11.87
CA MET A 110 -3.73 7.25 12.68
C MET A 110 -4.18 6.10 13.54
N VAL A 111 -3.48 4.98 13.50
CA VAL A 111 -3.82 3.78 14.28
C VAL A 111 -2.68 3.48 15.23
N GLN A 112 -2.96 3.54 16.53
CA GLN A 112 -2.02 3.13 17.56
C GLN A 112 -2.20 1.65 17.85
N LEU A 113 -1.14 0.86 17.63
CA LEU A 113 -1.16 -0.59 17.78
C LEU A 113 -0.46 -1.06 19.05
N ALA A 114 0.38 -0.21 19.65
CA ALA A 114 1.15 -0.55 20.82
C ALA A 114 1.24 0.64 21.77
N ASP A 115 1.50 0.34 23.04
CA ASP A 115 1.74 1.38 24.06
C ASP A 115 3.07 2.10 23.74
N ARG A 116 3.03 3.43 23.72
CA ARG A 116 4.19 4.24 23.36
C ARG A 116 5.33 4.14 24.39
N ALA A 117 5.00 3.94 25.66
CA ALA A 117 5.98 3.88 26.72
C ALA A 117 6.63 2.50 26.87
N THR A 118 5.86 1.42 26.67
CA THR A 118 6.30 0.05 26.92
C THR A 118 6.57 -0.74 25.64
N GLY A 119 6.02 -0.30 24.50
CA GLY A 119 6.07 -1.05 23.24
C GLY A 119 5.21 -2.30 23.19
N LYS A 120 4.42 -2.55 24.24
CA LYS A 120 3.55 -3.73 24.28
C LYS A 120 2.34 -3.55 23.40
N PRO A 121 1.88 -4.60 22.67
CA PRO A 121 0.68 -4.51 21.87
C PRO A 121 -0.54 -4.11 22.69
N LEU A 122 -1.36 -3.24 22.14
CA LEU A 122 -2.64 -2.86 22.76
C LEU A 122 -3.67 -3.95 22.55
N PRO A 123 -4.58 -4.17 23.54
CA PRO A 123 -5.69 -5.14 23.36
C PRO A 123 -6.61 -4.77 22.21
N LYS A 124 -6.78 -3.46 21.98
CA LYS A 124 -7.54 -2.92 20.84
C LYS A 124 -6.78 -1.76 20.23
N PRO A 125 -6.68 -1.67 18.90
CA PRO A 125 -6.10 -0.49 18.27
C PRO A 125 -6.90 0.76 18.59
N ILE A 126 -6.20 1.88 18.74
CA ILE A 126 -6.82 3.19 18.96
C ILE A 126 -6.69 3.98 17.68
N SER A 127 -7.82 4.37 17.09
CA SER A 127 -7.84 5.12 15.84
C SER A 127 -8.23 6.58 16.08
N SER A 128 -7.60 7.48 15.33
CA SER A 128 -7.92 8.90 15.32
C SER A 128 -7.72 9.43 13.90
N ARG A 129 -8.30 10.60 13.61
CA ARG A 129 -8.09 11.22 12.31
C ARG A 129 -6.62 11.62 12.13
N CYS A 130 -6.13 11.50 10.90
CA CYS A 130 -4.81 12.02 10.59
C CYS A 130 -4.75 13.54 10.84
N PRO A 131 -3.64 14.05 11.35
CA PRO A 131 -3.44 15.50 11.46
C PRO A 131 -3.55 16.16 10.08
N LYS A 132 -4.16 17.32 10.05
CA LYS A 132 -4.22 18.12 8.82
C LYS A 132 -2.87 18.78 8.52
#